data_be327cbeb32cc3755ee00beb62f44445
#
_entry.id   be327cbeb32cc3755ee00beb62f44445
#
_cell.length_a   1.000
_cell.length_b   1.000
_cell.length_c   1.000
_cell.angle_alpha   90.00
_cell.angle_beta   90.00
_cell.angle_gamma   90.00
#
_symmetry.space_group_name_H-M   'P 1'
#
loop_
_entity.id
_entity.type
_entity.pdbx_description
1 polymer ?
#
loop_
_entity_poly.entity_id
_entity_poly.type
_entity_poly.pdbx_seq_one_letter_code
_entity_poly.pdbx_strand_id
1 'polypeptide(L)'
;MNRNCQERGMRRVNEMISFVLLNVVIYMPFHLFEEAVGDFPKWMFEHKWLPYHMTHGHWMANNVFLYYPMLLIAVFLFMVKPIFACFGVGVLIWGVINFGDHCFYTLKDRKVSPGLWTGMVFLINSVMGLRYFVLSDVFSIPQLVGGIAIGGILFGVPMGLCVVCYQFLERYIK
;
A
#
# COMPACT_ATOMS: atom_id res chain seq x y z
N MET A 1 19.12 -31.16 4.89
CA MET A 1 17.86 -30.40 4.97
C MET A 1 16.78 -31.22 4.28
N ASN A 2 15.72 -31.62 5.01
CA ASN A 2 14.74 -32.61 4.56
C ASN A 2 13.86 -32.05 3.44
N ARG A 3 13.73 -32.74 2.30
CA ARG A 3 12.88 -32.34 1.12
C ARG A 3 11.49 -31.89 1.54
N ASN A 4 10.85 -32.62 2.47
CA ASN A 4 9.51 -32.29 2.97
C ASN A 4 9.42 -30.94 3.72
N CYS A 5 10.54 -30.44 4.23
CA CYS A 5 10.58 -29.14 4.91
C CYS A 5 10.68 -28.01 3.89
N GLN A 6 11.42 -28.25 2.80
CA GLN A 6 11.60 -27.30 1.71
C GLN A 6 10.31 -27.14 0.87
N GLU A 7 9.63 -28.25 0.57
CA GLU A 7 8.35 -28.24 -0.15
C GLU A 7 7.25 -27.53 0.66
N ARG A 8 7.17 -27.77 1.96
CA ARG A 8 6.24 -27.06 2.85
C ARG A 8 6.54 -25.55 2.91
N GLY A 9 7.80 -25.17 2.95
CA GLY A 9 8.22 -23.77 2.92
C GLY A 9 7.79 -23.08 1.63
N MET A 10 8.07 -23.68 0.47
CA MET A 10 7.67 -23.13 -0.84
C MET A 10 6.14 -23.02 -0.98
N ARG A 11 5.38 -24.02 -0.55
CA ARG A 11 3.91 -23.97 -0.60
C ARG A 11 3.37 -22.81 0.22
N ARG A 12 3.90 -22.54 1.41
CA ARG A 12 3.47 -21.46 2.26
C ARG A 12 3.83 -20.07 1.69
N VAL A 13 4.98 -19.94 1.04
CA VAL A 13 5.34 -18.72 0.32
C VAL A 13 4.35 -18.48 -0.83
N ASN A 14 4.00 -19.51 -1.60
CA ASN A 14 3.04 -19.39 -2.70
C ASN A 14 1.64 -18.99 -2.22
N GLU A 15 1.18 -19.50 -1.08
CA GLU A 15 -0.11 -19.12 -0.49
C GLU A 15 -0.07 -17.65 -0.04
N MET A 16 1.06 -17.16 0.51
CA MET A 16 1.22 -15.77 0.91
C MET A 16 1.28 -14.81 -0.28
N ILE A 17 1.82 -15.24 -1.43
CA ILE A 17 1.84 -14.46 -2.67
C ILE A 17 0.44 -14.00 -3.04
N SER A 18 -0.58 -14.83 -2.86
CA SER A 18 -1.96 -14.50 -3.20
C SER A 18 -2.47 -13.29 -2.41
N PHE A 19 -2.17 -13.19 -1.11
CA PHE A 19 -2.54 -12.03 -0.30
C PHE A 19 -1.80 -10.77 -0.72
N VAL A 20 -0.50 -10.89 -1.01
CA VAL A 20 0.33 -9.76 -1.42
C VAL A 20 -0.11 -9.23 -2.79
N LEU A 21 -0.31 -10.12 -3.77
CA LEU A 21 -0.79 -9.76 -5.11
C LEU A 21 -2.18 -9.16 -5.08
N LEU A 22 -3.09 -9.67 -4.23
CA LEU A 22 -4.45 -9.18 -4.16
C LEU A 22 -4.50 -7.70 -3.76
N ASN A 23 -3.67 -7.24 -2.80
CA ASN A 23 -3.58 -5.82 -2.47
C ASN A 23 -3.19 -4.98 -3.69
N VAL A 24 -2.20 -5.43 -4.47
CA VAL A 24 -1.71 -4.68 -5.64
C VAL A 24 -2.72 -4.71 -6.79
N VAL A 25 -3.39 -5.86 -7.00
CA VAL A 25 -4.43 -5.99 -8.04
C VAL A 25 -5.66 -5.15 -7.72
N ILE A 26 -6.05 -5.05 -6.45
CA ILE A 26 -7.19 -4.22 -6.04
C ILE A 26 -6.84 -2.72 -6.13
N TYR A 27 -5.58 -2.35 -5.87
CA TYR A 27 -5.18 -0.95 -5.78
C TYR A 27 -5.50 -0.15 -7.05
N MET A 28 -4.99 -0.56 -8.20
CA MET A 28 -5.11 0.25 -9.41
C MET A 28 -6.55 0.33 -9.94
N PRO A 29 -7.26 -0.79 -10.22
CA PRO A 29 -8.57 -0.70 -10.85
C PRO A 29 -9.71 -0.33 -9.89
N PHE A 30 -9.59 -0.62 -8.60
CA PHE A 30 -10.71 -0.43 -7.66
C PHE A 30 -10.46 0.74 -6.71
N HIS A 31 -9.31 0.80 -6.06
CA HIS A 31 -9.01 1.83 -5.08
C HIS A 31 -8.83 3.20 -5.75
N LEU A 32 -7.98 3.27 -6.78
CA LEU A 32 -7.83 4.51 -7.55
C LEU A 32 -9.12 4.94 -8.27
N PHE A 33 -9.96 3.97 -8.65
CA PHE A 33 -11.26 4.30 -9.23
C PHE A 33 -12.20 4.91 -8.18
N GLU A 34 -12.26 4.35 -6.96
CA GLU A 34 -13.03 4.92 -5.85
C GLU A 34 -12.56 6.34 -5.51
N GLU A 35 -11.24 6.54 -5.41
CA GLU A 35 -10.65 7.87 -5.20
C GLU A 35 -10.94 8.84 -6.34
N ALA A 36 -10.90 8.36 -7.59
CA ALA A 36 -11.19 9.16 -8.76
C ALA A 36 -12.65 9.61 -8.81
N VAL A 37 -13.59 8.70 -8.54
CA VAL A 37 -15.03 9.01 -8.53
C VAL A 37 -15.36 9.98 -7.39
N GLY A 38 -14.70 9.83 -6.24
CA GLY A 38 -14.86 10.71 -5.08
C GLY A 38 -14.07 12.02 -5.16
N ASP A 39 -13.29 12.24 -6.23
CA ASP A 39 -12.35 13.38 -6.40
C ASP A 39 -11.49 13.58 -5.14
N PHE A 40 -10.74 12.53 -4.77
CA PHE A 40 -9.95 12.52 -3.54
C PHE A 40 -9.01 13.72 -3.37
N PRO A 41 -8.29 14.21 -4.41
CA PRO A 41 -7.45 15.40 -4.28
C PRO A 41 -8.23 16.66 -3.88
N LYS A 42 -9.42 16.86 -4.47
CA LYS A 42 -10.31 17.96 -4.12
C LYS A 42 -10.86 17.78 -2.71
N TRP A 43 -11.29 16.56 -2.37
CA TRP A 43 -11.76 16.21 -1.03
C TRP A 43 -10.69 16.54 0.02
N MET A 44 -9.44 16.14 -0.21
CA MET A 44 -8.29 16.43 0.68
C MET A 44 -8.05 17.94 0.84
N PHE A 45 -8.15 18.71 -0.23
CA PHE A 45 -7.99 20.17 -0.17
C PHE A 45 -9.14 20.85 0.58
N GLU A 46 -10.39 20.50 0.30
CA GLU A 46 -11.58 21.07 0.95
C GLU A 46 -11.59 20.79 2.46
N HIS A 47 -11.04 19.65 2.90
CA HIS A 47 -10.91 19.29 4.31
C HIS A 47 -9.57 19.73 4.94
N LYS A 48 -8.78 20.56 4.22
CA LYS A 48 -7.51 21.14 4.69
C LYS A 48 -6.40 20.12 5.02
N TRP A 49 -6.44 18.95 4.36
CA TRP A 49 -5.40 17.94 4.45
C TRP A 49 -4.24 18.21 3.49
N LEU A 50 -4.52 18.88 2.36
CA LEU A 50 -3.52 19.41 1.45
C LEU A 50 -3.52 20.94 1.51
N PRO A 51 -2.35 21.59 1.50
CA PRO A 51 -2.25 23.04 1.54
C PRO A 51 -2.60 23.74 0.20
N TYR A 52 -2.79 22.99 -0.86
CA TYR A 52 -3.09 23.46 -2.20
C TYR A 52 -4.02 22.46 -2.92
N HIS A 53 -4.72 22.96 -3.93
CA HIS A 53 -5.59 22.14 -4.77
C HIS A 53 -4.76 21.40 -5.82
N MET A 54 -4.49 20.11 -5.56
CA MET A 54 -3.84 19.23 -6.51
C MET A 54 -4.83 18.83 -7.61
N THR A 55 -4.40 18.86 -8.87
CA THR A 55 -5.27 18.39 -9.97
C THR A 55 -5.38 16.86 -9.94
N HIS A 56 -6.51 16.35 -10.42
CA HIS A 56 -6.72 14.92 -10.56
C HIS A 56 -5.64 14.24 -11.42
N GLY A 57 -5.18 14.93 -12.49
CA GLY A 57 -4.10 14.42 -13.34
C GLY A 57 -2.78 14.23 -12.60
N HIS A 58 -2.39 15.16 -11.72
CA HIS A 58 -1.18 15.01 -10.89
C HIS A 58 -1.31 13.85 -9.89
N TRP A 59 -2.49 13.73 -9.26
CA TRP A 59 -2.78 12.61 -8.38
C TRP A 59 -2.64 11.27 -9.09
N MET A 60 -3.28 11.12 -10.25
CA MET A 60 -3.20 9.91 -11.05
C MET A 60 -1.78 9.63 -11.55
N ALA A 61 -1.04 10.66 -12.00
CA ALA A 61 0.35 10.50 -12.42
C ALA A 61 1.23 9.97 -11.27
N ASN A 62 1.09 10.52 -10.07
CA ASN A 62 1.82 10.02 -8.89
C ASN A 62 1.50 8.55 -8.60
N ASN A 63 0.23 8.17 -8.67
CA ASN A 63 -0.19 6.80 -8.41
C ASN A 63 0.34 5.83 -9.49
N VAL A 64 0.24 6.18 -10.75
CA VAL A 64 0.64 5.32 -11.88
C VAL A 64 2.16 5.21 -12.02
N PHE A 65 2.89 6.31 -11.85
CA PHE A 65 4.33 6.35 -12.14
C PHE A 65 5.22 6.17 -10.89
N LEU A 66 4.67 6.29 -9.70
CA LEU A 66 5.45 6.14 -8.48
C LEU A 66 4.86 5.10 -7.52
N TYR A 67 3.63 5.27 -7.09
CA TYR A 67 3.02 4.38 -6.09
C TYR A 67 2.92 2.94 -6.57
N TYR A 68 2.26 2.73 -7.71
CA TYR A 68 2.05 1.40 -8.26
C TYR A 68 3.35 0.67 -8.64
N PRO A 69 4.32 1.31 -9.32
CA PRO A 69 5.63 0.69 -9.57
C PRO A 69 6.38 0.30 -8.29
N MET A 70 6.33 1.10 -7.22
CA MET A 70 6.96 0.74 -5.95
C MET A 70 6.33 -0.52 -5.34
N LEU A 71 5.00 -0.63 -5.38
CA LEU A 71 4.30 -1.84 -4.94
C LEU A 71 4.66 -3.06 -5.79
N LEU A 72 4.73 -2.92 -7.12
CA LEU A 72 5.13 -4.00 -8.03
C LEU A 72 6.58 -4.46 -7.76
N ILE A 73 7.51 -3.52 -7.53
CA ILE A 73 8.90 -3.84 -7.18
C ILE A 73 8.94 -4.62 -5.87
N ALA A 74 8.18 -4.21 -4.86
CA ALA A 74 8.10 -4.91 -3.58
C ALA A 74 7.58 -6.36 -3.76
N VAL A 75 6.52 -6.55 -4.56
CA VAL A 75 6.01 -7.89 -4.89
C VAL A 75 7.07 -8.71 -5.62
N PHE A 76 7.73 -8.14 -6.62
CA PHE A 76 8.78 -8.83 -7.37
C PHE A 76 9.92 -9.28 -6.46
N LEU A 77 10.43 -8.39 -5.60
CA LEU A 77 11.48 -8.73 -4.64
C LEU A 77 11.05 -9.86 -3.70
N PHE A 78 9.82 -9.81 -3.19
CA PHE A 78 9.24 -10.87 -2.37
C PHE A 78 9.24 -12.23 -3.08
N MET A 79 8.97 -12.26 -4.39
CA MET A 79 8.91 -13.51 -5.17
C MET A 79 10.30 -14.08 -5.51
N VAL A 80 11.36 -13.25 -5.51
CA VAL A 80 12.69 -13.67 -5.97
C VAL A 80 13.39 -14.60 -4.99
N LYS A 81 13.36 -14.27 -3.69
CA LYS A 81 14.07 -15.05 -2.66
C LYS A 81 13.39 -14.92 -1.28
N PRO A 82 13.41 -16.00 -0.46
CA PRO A 82 12.85 -15.97 0.89
C PRO A 82 13.44 -14.89 1.81
N ILE A 83 14.71 -14.49 1.60
CA ILE A 83 15.34 -13.42 2.37
C ILE A 83 14.61 -12.07 2.21
N PHE A 84 13.91 -11.87 1.09
CA PHE A 84 13.13 -10.68 0.80
C PHE A 84 11.68 -10.76 1.25
N ALA A 85 11.33 -11.70 2.12
CA ALA A 85 9.98 -11.85 2.66
C ALA A 85 9.45 -10.56 3.34
N CYS A 86 10.32 -9.72 3.87
CA CYS A 86 9.97 -8.42 4.43
C CYS A 86 9.26 -7.49 3.42
N PHE A 87 9.51 -7.62 2.11
CA PHE A 87 8.81 -6.84 1.10
C PHE A 87 7.34 -7.26 0.94
N GLY A 88 7.04 -8.56 0.98
CA GLY A 88 5.66 -9.05 1.01
C GLY A 88 4.91 -8.59 2.25
N VAL A 89 5.54 -8.70 3.43
CA VAL A 89 5.00 -8.13 4.67
C VAL A 89 4.79 -6.63 4.53
N GLY A 90 5.72 -5.91 3.91
CA GLY A 90 5.63 -4.47 3.66
C GLY A 90 4.38 -4.10 2.84
N VAL A 91 4.06 -4.86 1.79
CA VAL A 91 2.83 -4.63 1.00
C VAL A 91 1.57 -4.87 1.84
N LEU A 92 1.56 -5.87 2.73
CA LEU A 92 0.43 -6.11 3.63
C LEU A 92 0.30 -4.98 4.67
N ILE A 93 1.40 -4.54 5.27
CA ILE A 93 1.42 -3.41 6.22
C ILE A 93 0.99 -2.11 5.52
N TRP A 94 1.45 -1.88 4.28
CA TRP A 94 0.98 -0.77 3.47
C TRP A 94 -0.56 -0.76 3.33
N GLY A 95 -1.18 -1.92 3.07
CA GLY A 95 -2.65 -2.03 2.99
C GLY A 95 -3.35 -1.66 4.30
N VAL A 96 -2.76 -2.03 5.45
CA VAL A 96 -3.27 -1.62 6.78
C VAL A 96 -3.16 -0.11 6.97
N ILE A 97 -2.01 0.49 6.60
CA ILE A 97 -1.77 1.94 6.73
C ILE A 97 -2.72 2.71 5.82
N ASN A 98 -2.91 2.26 4.57
CA ASN A 98 -3.81 2.90 3.61
C ASN A 98 -5.25 2.95 4.14
N PHE A 99 -5.78 1.84 4.66
CA PHE A 99 -7.08 1.86 5.34
C PHE A 99 -7.10 2.80 6.54
N GLY A 100 -6.05 2.74 7.38
CA GLY A 100 -5.93 3.58 8.57
C GLY A 100 -6.00 5.06 8.24
N ASP A 101 -5.38 5.49 7.15
CA ASP A 101 -5.39 6.86 6.67
C ASP A 101 -6.81 7.32 6.27
N HIS A 102 -7.50 6.57 5.41
CA HIS A 102 -8.88 6.87 5.02
C HIS A 102 -9.86 6.80 6.19
N CYS A 103 -9.65 5.87 7.13
CA CYS A 103 -10.44 5.76 8.36
C CYS A 103 -10.22 7.00 9.25
N PHE A 104 -8.98 7.44 9.43
CA PHE A 104 -8.64 8.62 10.19
C PHE A 104 -9.30 9.89 9.63
N TYR A 105 -9.22 10.12 8.31
CA TYR A 105 -9.90 11.24 7.66
C TYR A 105 -11.41 11.19 7.83
N THR A 106 -12.01 10.00 7.63
CA THR A 106 -13.46 9.79 7.79
C THR A 106 -13.93 10.13 9.20
N LEU A 107 -13.21 9.66 10.22
CA LEU A 107 -13.56 9.89 11.62
C LEU A 107 -13.40 11.36 12.02
N LYS A 108 -12.32 12.01 11.59
CA LYS A 108 -12.01 13.38 11.93
C LYS A 108 -12.98 14.37 11.28
N ASP A 109 -13.28 14.17 10.02
CA ASP A 109 -14.13 15.09 9.26
C ASP A 109 -15.61 14.71 9.30
N ARG A 110 -15.94 13.54 9.89
CA ARG A 110 -17.29 12.98 9.95
C ARG A 110 -17.94 12.84 8.58
N LYS A 111 -17.14 12.61 7.57
CA LYS A 111 -17.51 12.38 6.17
C LYS A 111 -16.70 11.24 5.61
N VAL A 112 -17.32 10.36 4.84
CA VAL A 112 -16.64 9.21 4.25
C VAL A 112 -15.57 9.70 3.28
N SER A 113 -14.31 9.33 3.55
CA SER A 113 -13.19 9.60 2.66
C SER A 113 -13.29 8.71 1.41
N PRO A 114 -13.11 9.26 0.20
CA PRO A 114 -12.94 8.43 -0.99
C PRO A 114 -11.77 7.46 -0.81
N GLY A 115 -11.94 6.18 -1.14
CA GLY A 115 -10.95 5.14 -0.89
C GLY A 115 -11.20 4.30 0.37
N LEU A 116 -12.14 4.69 1.25
CA LEU A 116 -12.40 3.98 2.50
C LEU A 116 -12.88 2.54 2.28
N TRP A 117 -13.77 2.31 1.32
CA TRP A 117 -14.39 1.00 1.13
C TRP A 117 -13.41 -0.03 0.57
N THR A 118 -12.64 0.36 -0.42
CA THR A 118 -11.57 -0.49 -0.95
C THR A 118 -10.41 -0.60 0.05
N GLY A 119 -10.14 0.44 0.85
CA GLY A 119 -9.24 0.40 1.99
C GLY A 119 -9.64 -0.66 3.02
N MET A 120 -10.93 -0.84 3.28
CA MET A 120 -11.44 -1.92 4.15
C MET A 120 -11.13 -3.31 3.57
N VAL A 121 -11.20 -3.47 2.25
CA VAL A 121 -10.79 -4.72 1.60
C VAL A 121 -9.29 -4.96 1.79
N PHE A 122 -8.45 -3.90 1.68
CA PHE A 122 -7.03 -4.00 1.99
C PHE A 122 -6.78 -4.43 3.43
N LEU A 123 -7.49 -3.85 4.39
CA LEU A 123 -7.36 -4.22 5.80
C LEU A 123 -7.64 -5.71 6.00
N ILE A 124 -8.79 -6.18 5.53
CA ILE A 124 -9.21 -7.58 5.70
C ILE A 124 -8.17 -8.52 5.08
N ASN A 125 -7.80 -8.28 3.82
CA ASN A 125 -6.82 -9.09 3.11
C ASN A 125 -5.45 -9.06 3.80
N SER A 126 -4.99 -7.89 4.23
CA SER A 126 -3.71 -7.71 4.91
C SER A 126 -3.68 -8.41 6.27
N VAL A 127 -4.73 -8.30 7.07
CA VAL A 127 -4.82 -8.99 8.37
C VAL A 127 -4.80 -10.51 8.18
N MET A 128 -5.52 -11.03 7.18
CA MET A 128 -5.49 -12.46 6.85
C MET A 128 -4.10 -12.91 6.41
N GLY A 129 -3.44 -12.14 5.54
CA GLY A 129 -2.07 -12.42 5.07
C GLY A 129 -1.04 -12.35 6.18
N LEU A 130 -1.10 -11.33 7.05
CA LEU A 130 -0.20 -11.19 8.21
C LEU A 130 -0.41 -12.31 9.23
N ARG A 131 -1.67 -12.67 9.51
CA ARG A 131 -1.97 -13.83 10.37
C ARG A 131 -1.38 -15.11 9.79
N TYR A 132 -1.56 -15.34 8.51
CA TYR A 132 -0.98 -16.49 7.82
C TYR A 132 0.55 -16.48 7.91
N PHE A 133 1.16 -15.32 7.72
CA PHE A 133 2.60 -15.10 7.86
C PHE A 133 3.11 -15.48 9.24
N VAL A 134 2.48 -14.98 10.31
CA VAL A 134 2.89 -15.24 11.70
C VAL A 134 2.70 -16.72 12.08
N LEU A 135 1.60 -17.35 11.64
CA LEU A 135 1.30 -18.74 11.97
C LEU A 135 2.12 -19.77 11.15
N SER A 136 2.83 -19.33 10.12
CA SER A 136 3.52 -20.26 9.20
C SER A 136 4.89 -20.74 9.69
N ASP A 137 5.46 -20.16 10.74
CA ASP A 137 6.82 -20.41 11.26
C ASP A 137 7.95 -20.31 10.20
N VAL A 138 7.63 -19.76 9.03
CA VAL A 138 8.58 -19.63 7.91
C VAL A 138 9.39 -18.35 8.01
N PHE A 139 8.91 -17.39 8.82
CA PHE A 139 9.44 -16.05 8.85
C PHE A 139 9.93 -15.64 10.24
N SER A 140 10.98 -14.85 10.24
CA SER A 140 11.63 -14.38 11.48
C SER A 140 11.08 -13.02 11.93
N ILE A 141 11.22 -12.73 13.23
CA ILE A 141 10.89 -11.41 13.80
C ILE A 141 11.58 -10.24 13.04
N PRO A 142 12.87 -10.33 12.65
CA PRO A 142 13.52 -9.30 11.84
C PRO A 142 12.82 -9.03 10.50
N GLN A 143 12.26 -10.06 9.85
CA GLN A 143 11.50 -9.88 8.60
C GLN A 143 10.16 -9.17 8.83
N LEU A 144 9.51 -9.41 9.96
CA LEU A 144 8.31 -8.66 10.35
C LEU A 144 8.64 -7.19 10.61
N VAL A 145 9.67 -6.91 11.39
CA VAL A 145 10.12 -5.54 11.69
C VAL A 145 10.55 -4.80 10.41
N GLY A 146 11.32 -5.47 9.55
CA GLY A 146 11.68 -4.93 8.23
C GLY A 146 10.46 -4.65 7.36
N GLY A 147 9.47 -5.54 7.40
CA GLY A 147 8.21 -5.36 6.68
C GLY A 147 7.41 -4.15 7.17
N ILE A 148 7.37 -3.90 8.48
CA ILE A 148 6.72 -2.69 9.03
C ILE A 148 7.40 -1.43 8.50
N ALA A 149 8.73 -1.38 8.52
CA ALA A 149 9.50 -0.25 7.99
C ALA A 149 9.25 -0.06 6.48
N ILE A 150 9.29 -1.16 5.69
CA ILE A 150 9.02 -1.13 4.24
C ILE A 150 7.59 -0.66 3.97
N GLY A 151 6.59 -1.13 4.71
CA GLY A 151 5.20 -0.69 4.56
C GLY A 151 5.03 0.81 4.79
N GLY A 152 5.70 1.35 5.82
CA GLY A 152 5.75 2.79 6.06
C GLY A 152 6.42 3.57 4.93
N ILE A 153 7.51 3.04 4.35
CA ILE A 153 8.20 3.62 3.19
C ILE A 153 7.31 3.59 1.94
N LEU A 154 6.68 2.44 1.66
CA LEU A 154 5.79 2.27 0.51
C LEU A 154 4.59 3.23 0.56
N PHE A 155 4.13 3.59 1.75
CA PHE A 155 3.07 4.59 1.94
C PHE A 155 3.61 6.01 1.94
N GLY A 156 4.59 6.31 2.78
CA GLY A 156 5.02 7.68 3.08
C GLY A 156 5.86 8.33 1.98
N VAL A 157 6.71 7.55 1.28
CA VAL A 157 7.59 8.12 0.24
C VAL A 157 6.79 8.63 -0.97
N PRO A 158 5.89 7.85 -1.59
CA PRO A 158 5.10 8.37 -2.70
C PRO A 158 4.20 9.55 -2.30
N MET A 159 3.60 9.50 -1.12
CA MET A 159 2.77 10.61 -0.63
C MET A 159 3.59 11.88 -0.40
N GLY A 160 4.74 11.77 0.26
CA GLY A 160 5.65 12.89 0.48
C GLY A 160 6.17 13.50 -0.82
N LEU A 161 6.59 12.65 -1.77
CA LEU A 161 7.05 13.09 -3.09
C LEU A 161 5.92 13.75 -3.90
N CYS A 162 4.69 13.23 -3.83
CA CYS A 162 3.53 13.85 -4.45
C CYS A 162 3.36 15.30 -4.00
N VAL A 163 3.42 15.54 -2.68
CA VAL A 163 3.29 16.88 -2.09
C VAL A 163 4.43 17.79 -2.52
N VAL A 164 5.68 17.33 -2.39
CA VAL A 164 6.89 18.15 -2.68
C VAL A 164 7.01 18.44 -4.17
N CYS A 165 6.84 17.42 -5.02
CA CYS A 165 6.95 17.61 -6.48
C CYS A 165 5.87 18.54 -7.02
N TYR A 166 4.65 18.46 -6.50
CA TYR A 166 3.58 19.37 -6.90
C TYR A 166 3.92 20.82 -6.56
N GLN A 167 4.37 21.08 -5.33
CA GLN A 167 4.79 22.43 -4.92
C GLN A 167 5.93 22.97 -5.77
N PHE A 168 6.88 22.11 -6.13
CA PHE A 168 8.00 22.48 -6.98
C PHE A 168 7.50 22.83 -8.39
N LEU A 169 6.70 21.98 -9.01
CA LEU A 169 6.17 22.21 -10.35
C LEU A 169 5.28 23.47 -10.43
N GLU A 170 4.45 23.72 -9.43
CA GLU A 170 3.60 24.90 -9.39
C GLU A 170 4.40 26.23 -9.37
N ARG A 171 5.62 26.22 -8.81
CA ARG A 171 6.51 27.40 -8.81
C ARG A 171 7.11 27.69 -10.18
N TYR A 172 7.25 26.69 -11.05
CA TYR A 172 7.90 26.83 -12.35
C TYR A 172 6.95 26.89 -13.54
N ILE A 173 5.70 26.54 -13.37
CA ILE A 173 4.68 26.52 -14.44
C ILE A 173 3.84 27.82 -14.40
N LYS A 174 3.93 28.64 -13.36
CA LYS A 174 3.38 30.00 -13.30
C LYS A 174 4.36 31.00 -13.92
#